data_d390265b0bc0220df8c68f396e9e6721
#
_entry.id   d390265b0bc0220df8c68f396e9e6721
#
_cell.length_a   1.000
_cell.length_b   1.000
_cell.length_c   1.000
_cell.angle_alpha   90.00
_cell.angle_beta   90.00
_cell.angle_gamma   90.00
#
_symmetry.space_group_name_H-M   'P 1'
#
loop_
_entity.id
_entity.type
_entity.pdbx_description
1 polymer ?
#
loop_
_entity_poly.entity_id
_entity_poly.type
_entity_poly.pdbx_seq_one_letter_code
_entity_poly.pdbx_strand_id
1 'polypeptide(L)'
;MILYSFAKINLSLHLLGKRPDGYHEIETLMQTVDLADKITMTECKEGTTVTCSDPIVPSDERNLAYKAIDLIRSNYRITKPGIQVHIDKQIPVASGLAGGSGNAAMTLHGLNKIWSLGLSREQLMALAAKLGSDVPYCLFGGTARASGHGEKVKWF
;
A
#
# COMPACT_ATOMS: atom_id res chain seq x y z
N MET A 1 5.53 0.11 -16.45
CA MET A 1 4.12 0.23 -16.03
C MET A 1 3.96 1.51 -15.22
N ILE A 2 2.86 2.24 -15.40
CA ILE A 2 2.53 3.43 -14.59
C ILE A 2 1.24 3.13 -13.82
N LEU A 3 1.22 3.47 -12.54
CA LEU A 3 0.08 3.32 -11.63
C LEU A 3 -0.10 4.62 -10.84
N TYR A 4 -1.31 4.90 -10.39
CA TYR A 4 -1.63 6.02 -9.52
C TYR A 4 -2.11 5.52 -8.17
N SER A 5 -1.48 6.03 -7.12
CA SER A 5 -1.81 5.74 -5.73
C SER A 5 -2.58 6.91 -5.15
N PHE A 6 -3.89 6.77 -5.08
CA PHE A 6 -4.76 7.84 -4.60
C PHE A 6 -4.75 7.96 -3.07
N ALA A 7 -4.84 9.20 -2.60
CA ALA A 7 -5.01 9.50 -1.19
C ALA A 7 -6.41 9.10 -0.68
N LYS A 8 -6.53 8.93 0.63
CA LYS A 8 -7.82 8.72 1.31
C LYS A 8 -8.02 9.77 2.39
N ILE A 9 -9.27 10.01 2.71
CA ILE A 9 -9.70 10.71 3.91
C ILE A 9 -10.59 9.81 4.76
N ASN A 10 -10.67 10.09 6.04
CA ASN A 10 -11.66 9.51 6.94
C ASN A 10 -12.82 10.49 7.07
N LEU A 11 -14.00 10.14 6.52
CA LEU A 11 -15.22 10.95 6.65
C LEU A 11 -15.80 10.88 8.05
N SER A 12 -15.60 9.75 8.74
CA SER A 12 -15.85 9.58 10.16
C SER A 12 -14.80 8.68 10.78
N LEU A 13 -14.52 8.85 12.07
CA LEU A 13 -13.62 7.99 12.83
C LEU A 13 -14.16 7.89 14.27
N HIS A 14 -14.53 6.70 14.67
CA HIS A 14 -15.02 6.38 16.00
C HIS A 14 -14.04 5.43 16.69
N LEU A 15 -13.64 5.79 17.92
CA LEU A 15 -12.89 4.92 18.82
C LEU A 15 -13.89 4.14 19.67
N LEU A 16 -13.93 2.83 19.52
CA LEU A 16 -14.90 1.96 20.19
C LEU A 16 -14.38 1.34 21.49
N GLY A 17 -13.06 1.40 21.72
CA GLY A 17 -12.44 0.89 22.94
C GLY A 17 -11.02 0.40 22.75
N LYS A 18 -10.35 0.10 23.86
CA LYS A 18 -8.99 -0.45 23.83
C LYS A 18 -9.04 -1.97 23.71
N ARG A 19 -8.23 -2.52 22.82
CA ARG A 19 -8.13 -3.95 22.56
C ARG A 19 -7.09 -4.61 23.50
N PRO A 20 -7.15 -5.92 23.72
CA PRO A 20 -6.15 -6.64 24.50
C PRO A 20 -4.74 -6.58 23.87
N ASP A 21 -4.64 -6.40 22.54
CA ASP A 21 -3.39 -6.28 21.80
C ASP A 21 -2.73 -4.90 21.90
N GLY A 22 -3.34 -3.97 22.68
CA GLY A 22 -2.83 -2.60 22.90
C GLY A 22 -3.32 -1.58 21.88
N TYR A 23 -3.91 -2.00 20.77
CA TYR A 23 -4.53 -1.12 19.79
C TYR A 23 -5.94 -0.68 20.23
N HIS A 24 -6.49 0.29 19.50
CA HIS A 24 -7.91 0.66 19.68
C HIS A 24 -8.75 -0.01 18.60
N GLU A 25 -9.91 -0.50 19.02
CA GLU A 25 -10.97 -0.87 18.07
C GLU A 25 -11.54 0.42 17.49
N ILE A 26 -11.51 0.53 16.18
CA ILE A 26 -12.01 1.69 15.46
C ILE A 26 -13.11 1.30 14.49
N GLU A 27 -13.94 2.28 14.17
CA GLU A 27 -14.85 2.25 13.03
C GLU A 27 -14.69 3.56 12.25
N THR A 28 -14.44 3.44 10.96
CA THR A 28 -14.22 4.62 10.10
C THR A 28 -14.86 4.43 8.73
N LEU A 29 -15.38 5.51 8.19
CA LEU A 29 -15.80 5.61 6.80
C LEU A 29 -14.66 6.29 6.03
N MET A 30 -14.05 5.54 5.10
CA MET A 30 -12.95 6.03 4.27
C MET A 30 -13.44 6.35 2.87
N GLN A 31 -12.86 7.39 2.28
CA GLN A 31 -13.14 7.85 0.93
C GLN A 31 -11.84 8.16 0.19
N THR A 32 -11.70 7.62 -1.01
CA THR A 32 -10.63 8.03 -1.94
C THR A 32 -10.90 9.43 -2.47
N VAL A 33 -9.83 10.22 -2.58
CA VAL A 33 -9.87 11.60 -3.13
C VAL A 33 -8.92 11.73 -4.31
N ASP A 34 -9.15 12.75 -5.14
CA ASP A 34 -8.39 13.01 -6.37
C ASP A 34 -7.07 13.77 -6.08
N LEU A 35 -6.22 13.13 -5.26
CA LEU A 35 -4.83 13.50 -5.03
C LEU A 35 -4.02 12.20 -5.07
N ALA A 36 -3.02 12.09 -5.93
CA ALA A 36 -2.34 10.82 -6.13
C ALA A 36 -0.84 10.97 -6.32
N ASP A 37 -0.08 10.01 -5.79
CA ASP A 37 1.29 9.75 -6.20
C ASP A 37 1.29 8.96 -7.51
N LYS A 38 2.24 9.25 -8.39
CA LYS A 38 2.46 8.46 -9.60
C LYS A 38 3.60 7.47 -9.35
N ILE A 39 3.35 6.21 -9.64
CA ILE A 39 4.31 5.12 -9.44
C ILE A 39 4.70 4.55 -10.80
N THR A 40 5.98 4.64 -11.12
CA THR A 40 6.56 4.06 -12.34
C THR A 40 7.34 2.81 -11.97
N MET A 41 6.96 1.67 -12.54
CA MET A 41 7.60 0.38 -12.29
C MET A 41 8.23 -0.17 -13.57
N THR A 42 9.50 -0.54 -13.52
CA THR A 42 10.27 -1.06 -14.65
C THR A 42 11.03 -2.32 -14.23
N GLU A 43 10.83 -3.39 -14.98
CA GLU A 43 11.59 -4.63 -14.79
C GLU A 43 13.04 -4.43 -15.21
N CYS A 44 13.97 -5.02 -14.48
CA CYS A 44 15.40 -5.01 -14.78
C CYS A 44 16.00 -6.42 -14.58
N LYS A 45 17.29 -6.58 -14.88
CA LYS A 45 17.92 -7.92 -14.83
C LYS A 45 17.86 -8.54 -13.43
N GLU A 46 18.19 -7.75 -12.42
CA GLU A 46 18.23 -8.23 -11.03
C GLU A 46 18.17 -7.06 -10.03
N GLY A 47 17.91 -7.36 -8.77
CA GLY A 47 17.91 -6.40 -7.68
C GLY A 47 16.57 -5.71 -7.47
N THR A 48 16.55 -4.85 -6.46
CA THR A 48 15.42 -4.01 -6.09
C THR A 48 15.92 -2.59 -5.92
N THR A 49 15.28 -1.64 -6.59
CA THR A 49 15.56 -0.22 -6.42
C THR A 49 14.24 0.51 -6.22
N VAL A 50 14.14 1.30 -5.14
CA VAL A 50 13.02 2.19 -4.89
C VAL A 50 13.56 3.60 -4.77
N THR A 51 13.01 4.53 -5.51
CA THR A 51 13.35 5.96 -5.47
C THR A 51 12.10 6.80 -5.30
N CYS A 52 12.25 8.00 -4.76
CA CYS A 52 11.15 8.94 -4.57
C CYS A 52 11.61 10.35 -4.94
N SER A 53 10.71 11.16 -5.50
CA SER A 53 10.96 12.57 -5.80
C SER A 53 11.11 13.41 -4.52
N ASP A 54 10.50 12.98 -3.40
CA ASP A 54 10.65 13.60 -2.09
C ASP A 54 11.81 12.95 -1.32
N PRO A 55 12.90 13.66 -1.00
CA PRO A 55 14.07 13.11 -0.32
C PRO A 55 13.82 12.68 1.13
N ILE A 56 12.70 13.09 1.75
CA ILE A 56 12.30 12.65 3.10
C ILE A 56 11.89 11.17 3.08
N VAL A 57 11.38 10.68 1.94
CA VAL A 57 10.94 9.29 1.80
C VAL A 57 12.17 8.39 1.61
N PRO A 58 12.39 7.40 2.50
CA PRO A 58 13.55 6.51 2.38
C PRO A 58 13.51 5.66 1.11
N SER A 59 14.67 5.31 0.58
CA SER A 59 14.84 4.44 -0.60
C SER A 59 15.24 3.00 -0.24
N ASP A 60 15.15 2.63 1.02
CA ASP A 60 15.55 1.34 1.59
C ASP A 60 14.35 0.60 2.22
N GLU A 61 14.64 -0.43 3.01
CA GLU A 61 13.64 -1.28 3.68
C GLU A 61 12.70 -0.55 4.65
N ARG A 62 12.94 0.71 4.96
CA ARG A 62 12.00 1.55 5.71
C ARG A 62 10.83 2.03 4.87
N ASN A 63 10.98 2.01 3.55
CA ASN A 63 9.91 2.37 2.61
C ASN A 63 8.91 1.22 2.46
N LEU A 64 7.61 1.50 2.60
CA LEU A 64 6.57 0.48 2.48
C LEU A 64 6.47 -0.14 1.07
N ALA A 65 6.81 0.61 0.01
CA ALA A 65 6.90 0.05 -1.34
C ALA A 65 8.05 -0.96 -1.44
N TYR A 66 9.20 -0.69 -0.81
CA TYR A 66 10.32 -1.63 -0.71
C TYR A 66 9.89 -2.90 0.04
N LYS A 67 9.25 -2.74 1.21
CA LYS A 67 8.71 -3.87 1.98
C LYS A 67 7.71 -4.70 1.19
N ALA A 68 6.89 -4.09 0.35
CA ALA A 68 5.95 -4.80 -0.51
C ALA A 68 6.67 -5.69 -1.53
N ILE A 69 7.78 -5.22 -2.11
CA ILE A 69 8.61 -6.01 -3.02
C ILE A 69 9.22 -7.21 -2.28
N ASP A 70 9.83 -6.98 -1.13
CA ASP A 70 10.47 -8.05 -0.34
C ASP A 70 9.45 -9.08 0.14
N LEU A 71 8.25 -8.63 0.52
CA LEU A 71 7.16 -9.52 0.94
C LEU A 71 6.74 -10.46 -0.20
N ILE A 72 6.58 -9.95 -1.42
CA ILE A 72 6.27 -10.78 -2.59
C ILE A 72 7.42 -11.73 -2.91
N ARG A 73 8.65 -11.21 -2.96
CA ARG A 73 9.84 -12.04 -3.23
C ARG A 73 9.95 -13.22 -2.27
N SER A 74 9.80 -12.95 -0.99
CA SER A 74 9.91 -13.97 0.07
C SER A 74 8.80 -15.01 -0.02
N ASN A 75 7.54 -14.59 -0.20
CA ASN A 75 6.39 -15.51 -0.23
C ASN A 75 6.37 -16.38 -1.49
N TYR A 76 6.83 -15.85 -2.64
CA TYR A 76 6.78 -16.55 -3.93
C TYR A 76 8.15 -16.98 -4.45
N ARG A 77 9.21 -16.84 -3.65
CA ARG A 77 10.61 -17.23 -3.95
C ARG A 77 11.11 -16.63 -5.27
N ILE A 78 10.78 -15.37 -5.54
CA ILE A 78 11.17 -14.66 -6.75
C ILE A 78 12.54 -14.02 -6.54
N THR A 79 13.53 -14.52 -7.24
CA THR A 79 14.90 -13.96 -7.21
C THR A 79 15.18 -13.09 -8.45
N LYS A 80 14.56 -13.42 -9.57
CA LYS A 80 14.65 -12.70 -10.85
C LYS A 80 13.27 -12.70 -11.53
N PRO A 81 12.95 -11.70 -12.35
CA PRO A 81 13.75 -10.51 -12.64
C PRO A 81 13.79 -9.51 -11.50
N GLY A 82 14.65 -8.50 -11.63
CA GLY A 82 14.68 -7.34 -10.72
C GLY A 82 13.55 -6.36 -11.00
N ILE A 83 13.39 -5.38 -10.12
CA ILE A 83 12.38 -4.32 -10.25
C ILE A 83 12.92 -2.97 -9.80
N GLN A 84 12.63 -1.95 -10.58
CA GLN A 84 12.84 -0.55 -10.23
C GLN A 84 11.49 0.12 -10.05
N VAL A 85 11.30 0.81 -8.92
CA VAL A 85 10.10 1.56 -8.60
C VAL A 85 10.49 3.02 -8.34
N HIS A 86 9.89 3.93 -9.08
CA HIS A 86 10.01 5.36 -8.85
C HIS A 86 8.66 5.95 -8.43
N ILE A 87 8.67 6.74 -7.35
CA ILE A 87 7.49 7.39 -6.78
C ILE A 87 7.60 8.89 -7.01
N ASP A 88 6.77 9.45 -7.90
CA ASP A 88 6.53 10.89 -8.01
C ASP A 88 5.55 11.29 -6.92
N LYS A 89 6.06 11.89 -5.84
CA LYS A 89 5.31 12.17 -4.62
C LYS A 89 4.49 13.45 -4.73
N GLN A 90 3.18 13.36 -4.58
CA GLN A 90 2.24 14.47 -4.50
C GLN A 90 1.48 14.51 -3.16
N ILE A 91 1.22 13.33 -2.59
CA ILE A 91 0.56 13.21 -1.28
C ILE A 91 1.58 13.59 -0.20
N PRO A 92 1.31 14.59 0.66
CA PRO A 92 2.26 14.99 1.71
C PRO A 92 2.62 13.83 2.65
N VAL A 93 3.88 13.77 3.04
CA VAL A 93 4.37 12.74 3.98
C VAL A 93 3.78 12.98 5.37
N ALA A 94 3.43 11.90 6.07
CA ALA A 94 2.86 11.92 7.43
C ALA A 94 1.57 12.74 7.59
N SER A 95 0.80 12.93 6.53
CA SER A 95 -0.42 13.76 6.51
C SER A 95 -1.70 13.04 6.97
N GLY A 96 -1.65 11.74 7.25
CA GLY A 96 -2.86 10.93 7.51
C GLY A 96 -3.64 10.52 6.25
N LEU A 97 -3.17 10.90 5.05
CA LEU A 97 -3.80 10.63 3.77
C LEU A 97 -3.42 9.27 3.16
N ALA A 98 -2.70 8.44 3.90
CA ALA A 98 -2.25 7.09 3.53
C ALA A 98 -1.32 7.00 2.29
N GLY A 99 -0.52 8.06 1.99
CA GLY A 99 0.35 8.07 0.82
C GLY A 99 1.32 6.88 0.75
N GLY A 100 2.06 6.59 1.83
CA GLY A 100 2.96 5.43 1.88
C GLY A 100 2.24 4.08 1.78
N SER A 101 1.06 3.95 2.40
CA SER A 101 0.23 2.75 2.31
C SER A 101 -0.29 2.54 0.89
N GLY A 102 -0.72 3.60 0.22
CA GLY A 102 -1.13 3.57 -1.17
C GLY A 102 0.01 3.17 -2.10
N ASN A 103 1.21 3.71 -1.87
CA ASN A 103 2.39 3.35 -2.65
C ASN A 103 2.72 1.85 -2.52
N ALA A 104 2.64 1.29 -1.32
CA ALA A 104 2.81 -0.14 -1.08
C ALA A 104 1.72 -0.98 -1.78
N ALA A 105 0.46 -0.56 -1.67
CA ALA A 105 -0.67 -1.24 -2.31
C ALA A 105 -0.52 -1.30 -3.83
N MET A 106 -0.18 -0.16 -4.46
CA MET A 106 0.04 -0.11 -5.91
C MET A 106 1.29 -0.88 -6.33
N THR A 107 2.31 -0.94 -5.48
CA THR A 107 3.49 -1.79 -5.72
C THR A 107 3.11 -3.27 -5.73
N LEU A 108 2.32 -3.76 -4.75
CA LEU A 108 1.79 -5.13 -4.75
C LEU A 108 0.98 -5.42 -6.02
N HIS A 109 0.09 -4.51 -6.40
CA HIS A 109 -0.73 -4.66 -7.60
C HIS A 109 0.11 -4.71 -8.88
N GLY A 110 1.10 -3.81 -8.99
CA GLY A 110 2.02 -3.75 -10.13
C GLY A 110 2.86 -5.02 -10.26
N LEU A 111 3.42 -5.52 -9.15
CA LEU A 111 4.20 -6.76 -9.14
C LEU A 111 3.37 -7.98 -9.54
N ASN A 112 2.12 -8.07 -9.05
CA ASN A 112 1.20 -9.13 -9.46
C ASN A 112 1.02 -9.17 -10.98
N LYS A 113 0.97 -8.00 -11.64
CA LYS A 113 0.86 -7.90 -13.10
C LYS A 113 2.19 -8.13 -13.82
N ILE A 114 3.25 -7.42 -13.41
CA ILE A 114 4.57 -7.47 -14.09
C ILE A 114 5.15 -8.88 -14.04
N TRP A 115 5.07 -9.54 -12.89
CA TRP A 115 5.60 -10.90 -12.71
C TRP A 115 4.55 -12.00 -12.97
N SER A 116 3.36 -11.63 -13.47
CA SER A 116 2.28 -12.56 -13.85
C SER A 116 1.96 -13.58 -12.75
N LEU A 117 1.86 -13.12 -11.48
CA LEU A 117 1.71 -14.00 -10.33
C LEU A 117 0.32 -14.62 -10.22
N GLY A 118 -0.69 -14.02 -10.85
CA GLY A 118 -2.07 -14.49 -10.81
C GLY A 118 -2.72 -14.45 -9.42
N LEU A 119 -2.25 -13.55 -8.53
CA LEU A 119 -2.78 -13.44 -7.17
C LEU A 119 -4.22 -12.92 -7.19
N SER A 120 -5.09 -13.62 -6.46
CA SER A 120 -6.47 -13.22 -6.25
C SER A 120 -6.56 -11.95 -5.37
N ARG A 121 -7.78 -11.36 -5.34
CA ARG A 121 -8.09 -10.22 -4.46
C ARG A 121 -7.78 -10.55 -3.00
N GLU A 122 -8.20 -11.73 -2.55
CA GLU A 122 -8.01 -12.22 -1.17
C GLU A 122 -6.54 -12.38 -0.83
N GLN A 123 -5.74 -12.90 -1.76
CA GLN A 123 -4.30 -13.06 -1.58
C GLN A 123 -3.59 -11.71 -1.49
N LEU A 124 -3.95 -10.75 -2.35
CA LEU A 124 -3.43 -9.38 -2.29
C LEU A 124 -3.82 -8.69 -0.98
N MET A 125 -5.07 -8.84 -0.53
CA MET A 125 -5.53 -8.31 0.75
C MET A 125 -4.75 -8.87 1.94
N ALA A 126 -4.48 -10.18 1.93
CA ALA A 126 -3.69 -10.84 2.98
C ALA A 126 -2.23 -10.35 3.03
N LEU A 127 -1.62 -10.07 1.88
CA LEU A 127 -0.29 -9.46 1.80
C LEU A 127 -0.32 -8.00 2.27
N ALA A 128 -1.31 -7.24 1.83
CA ALA A 128 -1.48 -5.84 2.19
C ALA A 128 -1.63 -5.64 3.71
N ALA A 129 -2.40 -6.49 4.38
CA ALA A 129 -2.60 -6.46 5.83
C ALA A 129 -1.31 -6.65 6.63
N LYS A 130 -0.30 -7.32 6.06
CA LYS A 130 1.03 -7.48 6.68
C LYS A 130 1.88 -6.21 6.60
N LEU A 131 1.57 -5.29 5.68
CA LEU A 131 2.33 -4.06 5.45
C LEU A 131 1.82 -2.88 6.26
N GLY A 132 0.52 -2.84 6.56
CA GLY A 132 -0.08 -1.79 7.36
C GLY A 132 -1.60 -1.76 7.26
N SER A 133 -2.26 -1.11 8.23
CA SER A 133 -3.72 -1.10 8.38
C SER A 133 -4.46 -0.48 7.18
N ASP A 134 -3.90 0.58 6.58
CA ASP A 134 -4.53 1.28 5.45
C ASP A 134 -4.23 0.61 4.09
N VAL A 135 -3.22 -0.28 4.02
CA VAL A 135 -2.78 -0.87 2.75
C VAL A 135 -3.88 -1.70 2.07
N PRO A 136 -4.68 -2.53 2.81
CA PRO A 136 -5.80 -3.26 2.23
C PRO A 136 -6.83 -2.36 1.56
N TYR A 137 -7.20 -1.25 2.20
CA TYR A 137 -8.11 -0.27 1.61
C TYR A 137 -7.53 0.33 0.32
N CYS A 138 -6.25 0.74 0.35
CA CYS A 138 -5.58 1.39 -0.77
C CYS A 138 -5.45 0.51 -2.03
N LEU A 139 -5.59 -0.82 -1.92
CA LEU A 139 -5.59 -1.71 -3.09
C LEU A 139 -6.77 -1.45 -4.04
N PHE A 140 -7.92 -1.05 -3.52
CA PHE A 140 -9.15 -0.94 -4.30
C PHE A 140 -9.79 0.45 -4.22
N GLY A 141 -9.47 1.22 -3.18
CA GLY A 141 -10.00 2.57 -3.00
C GLY A 141 -11.52 2.64 -2.89
N GLY A 142 -12.09 3.75 -3.32
CA GLY A 142 -13.54 3.99 -3.33
C GLY A 142 -14.07 4.45 -1.97
N THR A 143 -15.32 4.08 -1.66
CA THR A 143 -15.97 4.30 -0.36
C THR A 143 -16.04 2.99 0.39
N ALA A 144 -15.50 2.96 1.61
CA ALA A 144 -15.47 1.74 2.41
C ALA A 144 -15.54 2.04 3.91
N ARG A 145 -16.17 1.12 4.66
CA ARG A 145 -16.10 1.08 6.11
C ARG A 145 -14.92 0.20 6.52
N ALA A 146 -14.06 0.71 7.38
CA ALA A 146 -13.00 -0.07 8.00
C ALA A 146 -13.26 -0.23 9.49
N SER A 147 -12.87 -1.38 10.05
CA SER A 147 -12.99 -1.75 11.44
C SER A 147 -11.77 -2.53 11.92
N GLY A 148 -11.75 -2.96 13.18
CA GLY A 148 -10.57 -3.52 13.80
C GLY A 148 -9.62 -2.41 14.21
N HIS A 149 -8.35 -2.49 13.80
CA HIS A 149 -7.42 -1.35 13.82
C HIS A 149 -7.33 -0.64 12.44
N GLY A 150 -8.30 -0.89 11.52
CA GLY A 150 -8.40 -0.32 10.18
C GLY A 150 -8.23 -1.34 9.04
N GLU A 151 -7.85 -2.57 9.35
CA GLU A 151 -7.51 -3.61 8.37
C GLU A 151 -8.72 -4.37 7.81
N LYS A 152 -9.86 -4.35 8.52
CA LYS A 152 -11.08 -5.04 8.08
C LYS A 152 -11.93 -4.10 7.24
N VAL A 153 -11.81 -4.20 5.93
CA VAL A 153 -12.43 -3.28 4.98
C VAL A 153 -13.66 -3.91 4.33
N LYS A 154 -14.78 -3.18 4.36
CA LYS A 154 -16.03 -3.52 3.66
C LYS A 154 -16.39 -2.38 2.73
N TRP A 155 -16.42 -2.65 1.43
CA TRP A 155 -16.80 -1.69 0.40
C TRP A 155 -18.32 -1.57 0.27
N PHE A 156 -18.77 -0.38 -0.16
CA PHE A 156 -20.15 -0.08 -0.50
C PHE A 156 -20.40 -0.21 -2.00
#